data_08af74f054f7cb5971bcdeea2ee05a34
#
_entry.id   08af74f054f7cb5971bcdeea2ee05a34
#
_cell.length_a   1.000
_cell.length_b   1.000
_cell.length_c   1.000
_cell.angle_alpha   90.00
_cell.angle_beta   90.00
_cell.angle_gamma   90.00
#
_symmetry.space_group_name_H-M   'P 1'
#
loop_
_entity.id
_entity.type
_entity.pdbx_description
1 polymer ?
#
loop_
_entity_poly.entity_id
_entity_poly.type
_entity_poly.pdbx_seq_one_letter_code
_entity_poly.pdbx_strand_id
1 'polypeptide(L)'
;MLYLNRPVKKRIGLGTWSWGNKLFWNYKSLNDDDLRETYNEALRRGFDLIDTADSYGTGNLQGRSELLIGKFLLNTPSAKKNRIQVATKLAPYPWRVGDRGFNKPFLKSLERLNNKLDIVQLHWSTANYNPWQELGLLNNLCDLKDQGFDFQIGLSNIGPKRLTKLINYLAKRNQSIKSVQIQFSLLAPDLGKQYQVKKICEANNIECFAYSPLSFGILCIDPDKEENKEKSFIR
;
A
#
# COMPACT_ATOMS: atom_id res chain seq x y z
N MET A 1 -22.88 -18.81 -17.84
CA MET A 1 -21.60 -19.25 -18.43
C MET A 1 -21.11 -18.13 -19.37
N LEU A 2 -20.40 -17.06 -18.89
CA LEU A 2 -19.81 -15.98 -19.73
C LEU A 2 -19.08 -14.94 -18.85
N TYR A 3 -18.21 -15.38 -17.89
CA TYR A 3 -17.31 -14.48 -17.15
C TYR A 3 -15.83 -14.93 -17.19
N LEU A 4 -15.48 -15.70 -18.20
CA LEU A 4 -14.09 -16.13 -18.43
C LEU A 4 -13.56 -15.34 -19.62
N ASN A 5 -12.70 -14.35 -19.39
CA ASN A 5 -11.72 -13.76 -20.28
C ASN A 5 -11.70 -12.22 -20.29
N ARG A 6 -11.65 -11.57 -19.11
CA ARG A 6 -10.89 -10.32 -19.06
C ARG A 6 -9.47 -10.69 -18.61
N PRO A 7 -8.46 -10.45 -19.44
CA PRO A 7 -7.09 -10.66 -18.99
C PRO A 7 -6.87 -9.77 -17.76
N VAL A 8 -6.59 -10.41 -16.62
CA VAL A 8 -6.15 -9.70 -15.42
C VAL A 8 -4.91 -8.93 -15.84
N LYS A 9 -5.02 -7.62 -15.97
CA LYS A 9 -3.88 -6.77 -16.32
C LYS A 9 -2.86 -6.94 -15.20
N LYS A 10 -1.82 -7.71 -15.45
CA LYS A 10 -0.73 -7.91 -14.49
C LYS A 10 -0.06 -6.56 -14.31
N ARG A 11 -0.15 -5.99 -13.12
CA ARG A 11 0.51 -4.74 -12.76
C ARG A 11 1.63 -5.02 -11.78
N ILE A 12 2.74 -4.35 -11.97
CA ILE A 12 3.84 -4.31 -11.02
C ILE A 12 3.85 -2.92 -10.41
N GLY A 13 3.81 -2.85 -9.07
CA GLY A 13 3.90 -1.61 -8.33
C GLY A 13 5.26 -1.40 -7.71
N LEU A 14 5.66 -0.15 -7.55
CA LEU A 14 6.85 0.24 -6.80
C LEU A 14 6.47 0.38 -5.32
N GLY A 15 6.92 -0.56 -4.48
CA GLY A 15 6.78 -0.49 -3.03
C GLY A 15 7.90 0.34 -2.42
N THR A 16 7.56 1.21 -1.48
CA THR A 16 8.49 2.21 -0.91
C THR A 16 8.70 2.07 0.59
N TRP A 17 8.46 0.91 1.17
CA TRP A 17 8.62 0.68 2.61
C TRP A 17 10.06 0.91 3.11
N SER A 18 11.05 0.65 2.28
CA SER A 18 12.46 0.91 2.60
C SER A 18 12.81 2.40 2.65
N TRP A 19 12.02 3.27 2.03
CA TRP A 19 12.33 4.70 1.89
C TRP A 19 12.12 5.45 3.20
N GLY A 20 13.20 5.94 3.78
CA GLY A 20 13.20 6.57 5.10
C GLY A 20 13.32 5.61 6.28
N ASN A 21 13.45 4.31 6.05
CA ASN A 21 13.55 3.31 7.10
C ASN A 21 15.02 3.05 7.50
N LYS A 22 15.45 3.68 8.60
CA LYS A 22 16.82 3.51 9.12
C LYS A 22 17.02 2.16 9.80
N LEU A 23 15.99 1.63 10.44
CA LEU A 23 16.13 0.46 11.30
C LEU A 23 16.40 -0.82 10.52
N PHE A 24 15.57 -1.08 9.49
CA PHE A 24 15.67 -2.33 8.71
C PHE A 24 16.50 -2.17 7.44
N TRP A 25 16.61 -0.95 6.89
CA TRP A 25 17.18 -0.70 5.58
C TRP A 25 18.37 0.25 5.60
N ASN A 26 18.83 0.63 6.81
CA ASN A 26 19.97 1.56 7.00
C ASN A 26 19.87 2.81 6.10
N TYR A 27 18.65 3.34 5.93
CA TYR A 27 18.43 4.50 5.10
C TYR A 27 19.21 5.72 5.60
N LYS A 28 19.84 6.43 4.67
CA LYS A 28 20.51 7.73 4.86
C LYS A 28 19.99 8.70 3.81
N SER A 29 19.92 9.99 4.13
CA SER A 29 19.47 11.02 3.17
C SER A 29 20.35 11.12 1.91
N LEU A 30 21.58 10.67 1.98
CA LEU A 30 22.48 10.52 0.82
C LEU A 30 21.94 9.54 -0.23
N ASN A 31 21.03 8.64 0.15
CA ASN A 31 20.39 7.68 -0.76
C ASN A 31 19.21 8.28 -1.55
N ASP A 32 18.84 9.55 -1.30
CA ASP A 32 17.65 10.14 -1.95
C ASP A 32 17.78 10.21 -3.48
N ASP A 33 19.00 10.41 -3.98
CA ASP A 33 19.28 10.44 -5.42
C ASP A 33 19.15 9.04 -6.06
N ASP A 34 19.66 8.01 -5.39
CA ASP A 34 19.50 6.61 -5.83
C ASP A 34 18.02 6.20 -5.85
N LEU A 35 17.25 6.64 -4.84
CA LEU A 35 15.81 6.41 -4.78
C LEU A 35 15.07 7.14 -5.91
N ARG A 36 15.50 8.35 -6.26
CA ARG A 36 14.97 9.08 -7.41
C ARG A 36 15.27 8.37 -8.73
N GLU A 37 16.47 7.82 -8.89
CA GLU A 37 16.82 7.03 -10.07
C GLU A 37 15.98 5.75 -10.14
N THR A 38 15.81 5.05 -9.01
CA THR A 38 14.92 3.88 -8.91
C THR A 38 13.48 4.22 -9.31
N TYR A 39 12.95 5.35 -8.82
CA TYR A 39 11.64 5.86 -9.21
C TYR A 39 11.57 6.12 -10.72
N ASN A 40 12.53 6.82 -11.28
CA ASN A 40 12.57 7.15 -12.71
C ASN A 40 12.67 5.90 -13.57
N GLU A 41 13.45 4.91 -13.15
CA GLU A 41 13.59 3.63 -13.86
C GLU A 41 12.29 2.83 -13.82
N ALA A 42 11.62 2.77 -12.68
CA ALA A 42 10.31 2.13 -12.56
C ALA A 42 9.30 2.73 -13.56
N LEU A 43 9.25 4.07 -13.66
CA LEU A 43 8.39 4.76 -14.61
C LEU A 43 8.79 4.50 -16.08
N ARG A 44 10.09 4.40 -16.38
CA ARG A 44 10.55 4.04 -17.72
C ARG A 44 10.13 2.63 -18.12
N ARG A 45 10.08 1.70 -17.17
CA ARG A 45 9.61 0.33 -17.35
C ARG A 45 8.09 0.18 -17.32
N GLY A 46 7.35 1.28 -17.20
CA GLY A 46 5.89 1.28 -17.25
C GLY A 46 5.22 0.91 -15.92
N PHE A 47 5.92 1.02 -14.78
CA PHE A 47 5.28 0.91 -13.47
C PHE A 47 4.37 2.13 -13.28
N ASP A 48 3.10 1.89 -13.07
CA ASP A 48 2.07 2.92 -12.96
C ASP A 48 1.40 2.93 -11.57
N LEU A 49 1.85 2.11 -10.64
CA LEU A 49 1.41 2.06 -9.25
C LEU A 49 2.59 2.32 -8.31
N ILE A 50 2.44 3.28 -7.41
CA ILE A 50 3.39 3.54 -6.31
C ILE A 50 2.67 3.27 -5.00
N ASP A 51 3.22 2.37 -4.19
CA ASP A 51 2.68 1.98 -2.90
C ASP A 51 3.52 2.52 -1.76
N THR A 52 2.90 3.29 -0.89
CA THR A 52 3.52 3.91 0.29
C THR A 52 2.63 3.78 1.53
N ALA A 53 2.99 4.46 2.61
CA ALA A 53 2.17 4.60 3.82
C ALA A 53 2.59 5.86 4.62
N ASP A 54 1.66 6.39 5.41
CA ASP A 54 1.89 7.50 6.34
C ASP A 54 2.88 7.17 7.46
N SER A 55 3.03 5.87 7.75
CA SER A 55 3.92 5.31 8.76
C SER A 55 5.30 4.93 8.22
N TYR A 56 5.54 5.03 6.90
CA TYR A 56 6.83 4.67 6.33
C TYR A 56 7.89 5.73 6.62
N GLY A 57 9.03 5.23 7.14
CA GLY A 57 10.07 6.00 7.77
C GLY A 57 10.17 5.67 9.26
N THR A 58 11.30 5.95 9.89
CA THR A 58 11.57 5.63 11.29
C THR A 58 11.74 6.88 12.15
N GLY A 59 11.13 6.90 13.35
CA GLY A 59 11.24 8.00 14.29
C GLY A 59 10.80 9.34 13.68
N ASN A 60 11.66 10.32 13.68
CA ASN A 60 11.42 11.65 13.10
C ASN A 60 11.28 11.67 11.56
N LEU A 61 11.58 10.55 10.91
CA LEU A 61 11.39 10.36 9.47
C LEU A 61 10.03 9.74 9.12
N GLN A 62 9.10 9.65 10.04
CA GLN A 62 7.73 9.15 9.75
C GLN A 62 7.10 9.98 8.62
N GLY A 63 6.59 9.29 7.58
CA GLY A 63 6.10 9.94 6.36
C GLY A 63 7.18 10.33 5.35
N ARG A 64 8.46 9.98 5.60
CA ARG A 64 9.57 10.29 4.68
C ARG A 64 9.34 9.71 3.28
N SER A 65 8.81 8.49 3.20
CA SER A 65 8.50 7.85 1.93
C SER A 65 7.53 8.69 1.09
N GLU A 66 6.43 9.17 1.69
CA GLU A 66 5.47 10.04 1.02
C GLU A 66 6.09 11.37 0.57
N LEU A 67 6.93 11.98 1.42
CA LEU A 67 7.66 13.22 1.09
C LEU A 67 8.57 13.04 -0.12
N LEU A 68 9.31 11.93 -0.20
CA LEU A 68 10.18 11.63 -1.34
C LEU A 68 9.38 11.44 -2.62
N ILE A 69 8.29 10.66 -2.56
CA ILE A 69 7.39 10.47 -3.69
C ILE A 69 6.83 11.81 -4.17
N GLY A 70 6.32 12.64 -3.26
CA GLY A 70 5.81 13.98 -3.58
C GLY A 70 6.85 14.84 -4.29
N LYS A 71 8.09 14.86 -3.76
CA LYS A 71 9.22 15.57 -4.37
C LYS A 71 9.54 15.06 -5.78
N PHE A 72 9.50 13.74 -6.00
CA PHE A 72 9.76 13.17 -7.33
C PHE A 72 8.63 13.42 -8.31
N LEU A 73 7.39 13.40 -7.83
CA LEU A 73 6.20 13.73 -8.63
C LEU A 73 6.19 15.17 -9.14
N LEU A 74 6.77 16.13 -8.39
CA LEU A 74 6.90 17.53 -8.84
C LEU A 74 7.75 17.62 -10.12
N ASN A 75 8.80 16.82 -10.22
CA ASN A 75 9.72 16.79 -11.36
C ASN A 75 9.28 15.80 -12.46
N THR A 76 8.13 15.13 -12.30
CA THR A 76 7.62 14.17 -13.27
C THR A 76 6.76 14.90 -14.32
N PRO A 77 7.01 14.71 -15.63
CA PRO A 77 6.18 15.31 -16.69
C PRO A 77 4.70 14.95 -16.51
N SER A 78 3.83 15.92 -16.74
CA SER A 78 2.37 15.78 -16.53
C SER A 78 1.76 14.58 -17.24
N ALA A 79 2.17 14.29 -18.47
CA ALA A 79 1.69 13.14 -19.23
C ALA A 79 2.01 11.79 -18.57
N LYS A 80 3.15 11.67 -17.85
CA LYS A 80 3.51 10.50 -17.07
C LYS A 80 2.80 10.51 -15.71
N LYS A 81 2.78 11.67 -15.03
CA LYS A 81 2.13 11.85 -13.73
C LYS A 81 0.66 11.43 -13.74
N ASN A 82 -0.07 11.73 -14.81
CA ASN A 82 -1.48 11.38 -14.96
C ASN A 82 -1.73 9.87 -15.08
N ARG A 83 -0.72 9.09 -15.45
CA ARG A 83 -0.81 7.62 -15.54
C ARG A 83 -0.46 6.92 -14.23
N ILE A 84 0.24 7.62 -13.33
CA ILE A 84 0.66 7.08 -12.04
C ILE A 84 -0.52 7.07 -11.09
N GLN A 85 -0.75 5.94 -10.44
CA GLN A 85 -1.60 5.83 -9.27
C GLN A 85 -0.74 5.78 -8.01
N VAL A 86 -1.04 6.62 -7.04
CA VAL A 86 -0.39 6.63 -5.74
C VAL A 86 -1.35 6.04 -4.71
N ALA A 87 -0.94 4.94 -4.11
CA ALA A 87 -1.65 4.28 -3.03
C ALA A 87 -0.91 4.52 -1.72
N THR A 88 -1.54 5.20 -0.76
CA THR A 88 -1.02 5.27 0.61
C THR A 88 -1.84 4.44 1.56
N LYS A 89 -1.29 4.21 2.75
CA LYS A 89 -1.97 3.50 3.84
C LYS A 89 -1.97 4.37 5.08
N LEU A 90 -3.10 4.44 5.75
CA LEU A 90 -3.23 5.10 7.04
C LEU A 90 -3.21 4.06 8.15
N ALA A 91 -2.22 4.16 9.03
CA ALA A 91 -2.04 3.22 10.12
C ALA A 91 -3.12 3.44 11.20
N PRO A 92 -3.87 2.41 11.62
CA PRO A 92 -4.87 2.52 12.69
C PRO A 92 -4.21 2.49 14.08
N TYR A 93 -3.38 3.49 14.38
CA TYR A 93 -2.77 3.62 15.69
C TYR A 93 -3.83 3.77 16.80
N PRO A 94 -3.56 3.32 18.04
CA PRO A 94 -4.54 3.34 19.13
C PRO A 94 -5.16 4.70 19.42
N TRP A 95 -4.45 5.80 19.16
CA TRP A 95 -4.93 7.17 19.35
C TRP A 95 -5.74 7.71 18.17
N ARG A 96 -5.82 6.98 17.07
CA ARG A 96 -6.66 7.33 15.91
C ARG A 96 -8.01 6.66 16.07
N VAL A 97 -8.93 7.33 16.72
CA VAL A 97 -10.23 6.76 17.06
C VAL A 97 -11.39 7.60 16.53
N GLY A 98 -12.54 6.94 16.37
CA GLY A 98 -13.78 7.58 15.94
C GLY A 98 -13.79 8.04 14.48
N ASP A 99 -14.83 8.77 14.13
CA ASP A 99 -15.14 9.18 12.75
C ASP A 99 -14.26 10.33 12.25
N ARG A 100 -13.25 10.74 12.99
CA ARG A 100 -12.26 11.76 12.59
C ARG A 100 -10.81 11.30 12.77
N GLY A 101 -10.62 10.02 13.10
CA GLY A 101 -9.29 9.47 13.39
C GLY A 101 -8.31 9.55 12.22
N PHE A 102 -8.82 9.59 10.99
CA PHE A 102 -8.02 9.69 9.78
C PHE A 102 -7.97 11.09 9.16
N ASN A 103 -8.75 12.08 9.59
CA ASN A 103 -8.74 13.43 9.01
C ASN A 103 -7.32 14.03 8.96
N LYS A 104 -6.68 14.17 10.11
CA LYS A 104 -5.32 14.74 10.18
C LYS A 104 -4.26 13.89 9.47
N PRO A 105 -4.20 12.56 9.63
CA PRO A 105 -3.31 11.71 8.84
C PRO A 105 -3.52 11.82 7.34
N PHE A 106 -4.77 11.80 6.88
CA PHE A 106 -5.12 11.94 5.47
C PHE A 106 -4.63 13.26 4.88
N LEU A 107 -4.95 14.39 5.51
CA LEU A 107 -4.52 15.71 5.05
C LEU A 107 -2.98 15.84 5.00
N LYS A 108 -2.28 15.29 6.00
CA LYS A 108 -0.82 15.23 5.98
C LYS A 108 -0.25 14.36 4.85
N SER A 109 -0.88 13.24 4.55
CA SER A 109 -0.47 12.40 3.42
C SER A 109 -0.73 13.10 2.10
N LEU A 110 -1.87 13.76 1.96
CA LEU A 110 -2.23 14.55 0.78
C LEU A 110 -1.22 15.67 0.53
N GLU A 111 -0.86 16.42 1.58
CA GLU A 111 0.19 17.46 1.53
C GLU A 111 1.55 16.88 1.10
N ARG A 112 2.03 15.82 1.78
CA ARG A 112 3.31 15.19 1.46
C ARG A 112 3.40 14.65 0.03
N LEU A 113 2.27 14.19 -0.52
CA LEU A 113 2.16 13.65 -1.87
C LEU A 113 1.82 14.70 -2.94
N ASN A 114 1.84 16.00 -2.59
CA ASN A 114 1.48 17.11 -3.50
C ASN A 114 0.12 16.89 -4.18
N ASN A 115 -0.89 16.56 -3.39
CA ASN A 115 -2.27 16.30 -3.81
C ASN A 115 -2.43 15.13 -4.80
N LYS A 116 -1.40 14.30 -5.00
CA LYS A 116 -1.50 13.10 -5.82
C LYS A 116 -1.72 11.87 -4.94
N LEU A 117 -2.98 11.57 -4.69
CA LEU A 117 -3.41 10.48 -3.82
C LEU A 117 -4.65 9.81 -4.43
N ASP A 118 -4.47 8.62 -5.00
CA ASP A 118 -5.51 7.93 -5.77
C ASP A 118 -6.19 6.82 -4.95
N ILE A 119 -5.45 6.16 -4.04
CA ILE A 119 -5.97 5.08 -3.21
C ILE A 119 -5.54 5.31 -1.75
N VAL A 120 -6.50 5.29 -0.84
CA VAL A 120 -6.26 5.36 0.62
C VAL A 120 -6.65 4.03 1.24
N GLN A 121 -5.71 3.39 1.91
CA GLN A 121 -5.91 2.07 2.46
C GLN A 121 -5.89 2.09 3.99
N LEU A 122 -6.76 1.31 4.62
CA LEU A 122 -6.55 0.91 6.01
C LEU A 122 -5.33 0.00 6.07
N HIS A 123 -4.29 0.37 6.83
CA HIS A 123 -2.98 -0.30 6.79
C HIS A 123 -3.01 -1.74 7.32
N TRP A 124 -3.85 -2.00 8.35
CA TRP A 124 -4.14 -3.34 8.86
C TRP A 124 -5.49 -3.37 9.57
N SER A 125 -6.07 -4.55 9.69
CA SER A 125 -7.32 -4.73 10.43
C SER A 125 -7.08 -4.70 11.92
N THR A 126 -7.92 -3.98 12.65
CA THR A 126 -7.97 -3.97 14.12
C THR A 126 -9.06 -4.90 14.69
N ALA A 127 -9.67 -5.70 13.84
CA ALA A 127 -10.84 -6.51 14.20
C ALA A 127 -10.63 -7.47 15.36
N ASN A 128 -9.39 -7.92 15.59
CA ASN A 128 -9.07 -8.87 16.66
C ASN A 128 -8.90 -8.24 18.04
N TYR A 129 -8.67 -6.91 18.12
CA TYR A 129 -8.41 -6.21 19.38
C TYR A 129 -9.21 -4.92 19.54
N ASN A 130 -9.63 -4.27 18.45
CA ASN A 130 -10.46 -3.07 18.48
C ASN A 130 -11.33 -2.96 17.21
N PRO A 131 -12.38 -3.80 17.07
CA PRO A 131 -13.21 -3.82 15.87
C PRO A 131 -14.00 -2.51 15.65
N TRP A 132 -14.30 -1.78 16.71
CA TRP A 132 -15.01 -0.49 16.64
C TRP A 132 -14.16 0.60 16.02
N GLN A 133 -12.86 0.62 16.32
CA GLN A 133 -11.91 1.55 15.72
C GLN A 133 -11.88 1.38 14.20
N GLU A 134 -11.78 0.16 13.72
CA GLU A 134 -11.72 -0.14 12.28
C GLU A 134 -12.94 0.42 11.54
N LEU A 135 -14.14 0.19 12.09
CA LEU A 135 -15.38 0.68 11.48
C LEU A 135 -15.46 2.21 11.50
N GLY A 136 -15.09 2.84 12.62
CA GLY A 136 -15.04 4.31 12.72
C GLY A 136 -14.05 4.92 11.72
N LEU A 137 -12.85 4.32 11.56
CA LEU A 137 -11.85 4.78 10.60
C LEU A 137 -12.30 4.59 9.14
N LEU A 138 -13.01 3.51 8.83
CA LEU A 138 -13.58 3.30 7.50
C LEU A 138 -14.74 4.27 7.22
N ASN A 139 -15.59 4.56 8.21
CA ASN A 139 -16.59 5.62 8.09
C ASN A 139 -15.93 6.97 7.80
N ASN A 140 -14.85 7.28 8.50
CA ASN A 140 -14.12 8.51 8.24
C ASN A 140 -13.57 8.62 6.81
N LEU A 141 -13.12 7.52 6.21
CA LEU A 141 -12.75 7.52 4.79
C LEU A 141 -13.97 7.79 3.89
N CYS A 142 -15.13 7.24 4.20
CA CYS A 142 -16.36 7.55 3.47
C CYS A 142 -16.73 9.04 3.62
N ASP A 143 -16.68 9.59 4.84
CA ASP A 143 -16.99 10.99 5.10
C ASP A 143 -16.05 11.96 4.38
N LEU A 144 -14.75 11.62 4.27
CA LEU A 144 -13.79 12.40 3.48
C LEU A 144 -14.18 12.40 1.98
N LYS A 145 -14.65 11.28 1.45
CA LYS A 145 -15.16 11.23 0.06
C LYS A 145 -16.44 12.06 -0.09
N ASP A 146 -17.36 11.99 0.85
CA ASP A 146 -18.59 12.78 0.87
C ASP A 146 -18.30 14.30 0.95
N GLN A 147 -17.15 14.69 1.54
CA GLN A 147 -16.62 16.06 1.56
C GLN A 147 -15.99 16.49 0.22
N GLY A 148 -15.93 15.62 -0.78
CA GLY A 148 -15.42 15.92 -2.12
C GLY A 148 -13.95 15.54 -2.38
N PHE A 149 -13.28 14.83 -1.46
CA PHE A 149 -11.96 14.29 -1.75
C PHE A 149 -12.07 13.10 -2.72
N ASP A 150 -11.34 13.17 -3.82
CA ASP A 150 -11.34 12.13 -4.87
C ASP A 150 -10.24 11.11 -4.62
N PHE A 151 -10.61 9.97 -4.04
CA PHE A 151 -9.75 8.80 -3.87
C PHE A 151 -10.59 7.52 -3.80
N GLN A 152 -9.93 6.39 -3.92
CA GLN A 152 -10.56 5.08 -3.79
C GLN A 152 -10.15 4.42 -2.47
N ILE A 153 -11.06 3.69 -1.85
CA ILE A 153 -10.80 2.99 -0.58
C ILE A 153 -10.13 1.65 -0.86
N GLY A 154 -9.03 1.37 -0.14
CA GLY A 154 -8.37 0.08 -0.12
C GLY A 154 -8.23 -0.48 1.29
N LEU A 155 -7.84 -1.75 1.35
CA LEU A 155 -7.56 -2.46 2.60
C LEU A 155 -6.21 -3.16 2.51
N SER A 156 -5.56 -3.35 3.64
CA SER A 156 -4.32 -4.11 3.73
C SER A 156 -4.33 -5.02 4.96
N ASN A 157 -3.68 -6.17 4.85
CA ASN A 157 -3.55 -7.13 5.96
C ASN A 157 -4.89 -7.56 6.57
N ILE A 158 -5.81 -8.04 5.71
CA ILE A 158 -7.14 -8.44 6.11
C ILE A 158 -7.40 -9.91 5.78
N GLY A 159 -8.04 -10.62 6.72
CA GLY A 159 -8.44 -12.01 6.52
C GLY A 159 -9.76 -12.14 5.73
N PRO A 160 -10.04 -13.34 5.17
CA PRO A 160 -11.16 -13.55 4.25
C PRO A 160 -12.54 -13.26 4.87
N LYS A 161 -12.80 -13.75 6.09
CA LYS A 161 -14.06 -13.50 6.80
C LYS A 161 -14.30 -12.02 7.06
N ARG A 162 -13.24 -11.29 7.43
CA ARG A 162 -13.34 -9.85 7.69
C ARG A 162 -13.53 -9.07 6.41
N LEU A 163 -12.82 -9.42 5.35
CA LEU A 163 -12.98 -8.78 4.04
C LEU A 163 -14.45 -8.83 3.57
N THR A 164 -15.10 -10.01 3.63
CA THR A 164 -16.51 -10.15 3.27
C THR A 164 -17.42 -9.25 4.10
N LYS A 165 -17.16 -9.15 5.42
CA LYS A 165 -17.92 -8.24 6.30
C LYS A 165 -17.75 -6.78 5.91
N LEU A 166 -16.52 -6.35 5.58
CA LEU A 166 -16.24 -4.95 5.23
C LEU A 166 -16.75 -4.58 3.83
N ILE A 167 -16.77 -5.50 2.87
CA ILE A 167 -17.44 -5.29 1.58
C ILE A 167 -18.91 -4.93 1.81
N ASN A 168 -19.64 -5.75 2.58
CA ASN A 168 -21.04 -5.53 2.88
C ASN A 168 -21.26 -4.25 3.72
N TYR A 169 -20.32 -3.92 4.59
CA TYR A 169 -20.40 -2.74 5.43
C TYR A 169 -20.28 -1.45 4.60
N LEU A 170 -19.29 -1.37 3.72
CA LEU A 170 -19.06 -0.19 2.86
C LEU A 170 -20.15 -0.05 1.79
N ALA A 171 -20.70 -1.16 1.31
CA ALA A 171 -21.81 -1.13 0.36
C ALA A 171 -23.05 -0.39 0.91
N LYS A 172 -23.30 -0.44 2.22
CA LYS A 172 -24.38 0.33 2.88
C LYS A 172 -24.18 1.85 2.81
N ARG A 173 -22.95 2.29 2.58
CA ARG A 173 -22.56 3.70 2.38
C ARG A 173 -22.37 4.03 0.88
N ASN A 174 -22.83 3.18 -0.04
CA ASN A 174 -22.59 3.29 -1.47
C ASN A 174 -21.08 3.41 -1.82
N GLN A 175 -20.23 2.81 -0.98
CA GLN A 175 -18.79 2.77 -1.20
C GLN A 175 -18.33 1.34 -1.52
N SER A 176 -17.27 1.24 -2.32
CA SER A 176 -16.66 -0.04 -2.69
C SER A 176 -15.17 -0.07 -2.32
N ILE A 177 -14.65 -1.27 -2.16
CA ILE A 177 -13.22 -1.51 -1.97
C ILE A 177 -12.58 -1.62 -3.35
N LYS A 178 -11.58 -0.78 -3.61
CA LYS A 178 -10.83 -0.79 -4.87
C LYS A 178 -9.76 -1.87 -4.86
N SER A 179 -9.03 -1.99 -3.76
CA SER A 179 -7.88 -2.88 -3.68
C SER A 179 -7.73 -3.52 -2.30
N VAL A 180 -7.13 -4.69 -2.28
CA VAL A 180 -6.70 -5.38 -1.07
C VAL A 180 -5.24 -5.77 -1.21
N GLN A 181 -4.41 -5.42 -0.22
CA GLN A 181 -3.02 -5.85 -0.14
C GLN A 181 -2.86 -7.01 0.84
N ILE A 182 -2.18 -8.06 0.40
CA ILE A 182 -1.84 -9.23 1.20
C ILE A 182 -0.35 -9.54 1.11
N GLN A 183 0.20 -10.09 2.18
CA GLN A 183 1.55 -10.65 2.11
C GLN A 183 1.51 -11.92 1.27
N PHE A 184 2.32 -11.97 0.23
CA PHE A 184 2.41 -13.15 -0.62
C PHE A 184 3.80 -13.26 -1.23
N SER A 185 4.44 -14.39 -1.02
CA SER A 185 5.69 -14.77 -1.68
C SER A 185 5.73 -16.29 -1.86
N LEU A 186 6.66 -16.79 -2.66
CA LEU A 186 6.87 -18.22 -2.81
C LEU A 186 7.38 -18.89 -1.52
N LEU A 187 7.92 -18.12 -0.58
CA LEU A 187 8.40 -18.59 0.72
C LEU A 187 7.36 -18.42 1.84
N ALA A 188 6.16 -17.97 1.53
CA ALA A 188 5.11 -17.81 2.54
C ALA A 188 4.61 -19.19 3.03
N PRO A 189 4.58 -19.44 4.36
CA PRO A 189 4.31 -20.77 4.89
C PRO A 189 2.85 -21.21 4.77
N ASP A 190 1.91 -20.27 4.71
CA ASP A 190 0.47 -20.56 4.58
C ASP A 190 -0.16 -19.67 3.51
N LEU A 191 -0.43 -20.26 2.36
CA LEU A 191 -1.08 -19.60 1.25
C LEU A 191 -2.62 -19.74 1.27
N GLY A 192 -3.16 -20.54 2.19
CA GLY A 192 -4.60 -20.87 2.20
C GLY A 192 -5.49 -19.65 2.43
N LYS A 193 -5.15 -18.80 3.38
CA LYS A 193 -5.90 -17.56 3.67
C LYS A 193 -5.76 -16.55 2.56
N GLN A 194 -4.56 -16.37 2.02
CA GLN A 194 -4.27 -15.46 0.91
C GLN A 194 -5.05 -15.87 -0.34
N TYR A 195 -5.11 -17.17 -0.62
CA TYR A 195 -5.89 -17.69 -1.73
C TYR A 195 -7.40 -17.43 -1.57
N GLN A 196 -7.94 -17.59 -0.35
CA GLN A 196 -9.33 -17.24 -0.05
C GLN A 196 -9.59 -15.75 -0.24
N VAL A 197 -8.70 -14.87 0.24
CA VAL A 197 -8.80 -13.42 0.02
C VAL A 197 -8.79 -13.11 -1.47
N LYS A 198 -7.87 -13.69 -2.23
CA LYS A 198 -7.82 -13.53 -3.69
C LYS A 198 -9.12 -13.92 -4.37
N LYS A 199 -9.71 -15.08 -4.02
CA LYS A 199 -11.01 -15.50 -4.57
C LYS A 199 -12.14 -14.50 -4.25
N ILE A 200 -12.18 -13.97 -3.04
CA ILE A 200 -13.18 -12.95 -2.65
C ILE A 200 -12.96 -11.68 -3.47
N CYS A 201 -11.72 -11.27 -3.67
CA CYS A 201 -11.39 -10.10 -4.49
C CYS A 201 -11.85 -10.29 -5.94
N GLU A 202 -11.57 -11.43 -6.54
CA GLU A 202 -12.01 -11.79 -7.91
C GLU A 202 -13.54 -11.77 -8.04
N ALA A 203 -14.25 -12.36 -7.09
CA ALA A 203 -15.72 -12.40 -7.09
C ALA A 203 -16.37 -11.01 -6.93
N ASN A 204 -15.66 -10.03 -6.36
CA ASN A 204 -16.16 -8.68 -6.10
C ASN A 204 -15.50 -7.60 -6.97
N ASN A 205 -14.72 -7.97 -7.99
CA ASN A 205 -13.98 -7.07 -8.87
C ASN A 205 -13.01 -6.12 -8.11
N ILE A 206 -12.37 -6.63 -7.06
CA ILE A 206 -11.39 -5.93 -6.22
C ILE A 206 -9.98 -6.29 -6.71
N GLU A 207 -9.11 -5.32 -6.89
CA GLU A 207 -7.70 -5.55 -7.22
C GLU A 207 -6.96 -6.15 -6.01
N CYS A 208 -6.28 -7.28 -6.21
CA CYS A 208 -5.50 -7.92 -5.15
C CYS A 208 -4.00 -7.72 -5.41
N PHE A 209 -3.32 -7.02 -4.50
CA PHE A 209 -1.88 -6.76 -4.59
C PHE A 209 -1.11 -7.65 -3.62
N ALA A 210 -0.04 -8.26 -4.13
CA ALA A 210 0.95 -8.96 -3.30
C ALA A 210 2.04 -7.97 -2.85
N TYR A 211 2.26 -7.84 -1.54
CA TYR A 211 3.45 -7.14 -1.04
C TYR A 211 4.51 -8.15 -0.55
N SER A 212 5.76 -7.71 -0.50
CA SER A 212 6.95 -8.53 -0.22
C SER A 212 7.05 -9.81 -1.09
N PRO A 213 6.77 -9.73 -2.41
CA PRO A 213 6.76 -10.94 -3.26
C PRO A 213 8.14 -11.61 -3.36
N LEU A 214 9.21 -10.85 -3.15
CA LEU A 214 10.58 -11.32 -3.19
C LEU A 214 11.15 -11.70 -1.80
N SER A 215 10.29 -11.82 -0.77
CA SER A 215 10.68 -12.19 0.60
C SER A 215 11.87 -11.36 1.12
N PHE A 216 11.72 -10.02 1.09
CA PHE A 216 12.76 -9.07 1.50
C PHE A 216 14.07 -9.17 0.70
N GLY A 217 14.01 -9.68 -0.51
CA GLY A 217 15.15 -9.83 -1.41
C GLY A 217 15.80 -11.23 -1.36
N ILE A 218 15.35 -12.13 -0.50
CA ILE A 218 15.89 -13.50 -0.42
C ILE A 218 15.75 -14.23 -1.76
N LEU A 219 14.64 -14.06 -2.46
CA LEU A 219 14.40 -14.67 -3.77
C LEU A 219 15.22 -14.04 -4.91
N CYS A 220 15.97 -12.96 -4.65
CA CYS A 220 16.86 -12.32 -5.62
C CYS A 220 18.33 -12.66 -5.37
N ILE A 221 18.63 -13.41 -4.31
CA ILE A 221 20.01 -13.82 -3.98
C ILE A 221 20.43 -14.94 -4.93
N ASP A 222 21.57 -14.75 -5.59
CA ASP A 222 22.23 -15.81 -6.33
C ASP A 222 22.92 -16.74 -5.31
N PRO A 223 22.48 -18.00 -5.17
CA PRO A 223 23.03 -18.90 -4.16
C PRO A 223 24.51 -19.27 -4.43
N ASP A 224 24.97 -19.10 -5.65
CA ASP A 224 26.34 -19.48 -6.06
C ASP A 224 27.36 -18.35 -5.82
N LYS A 225 26.91 -17.14 -5.47
CA LYS A 225 27.82 -16.03 -5.13
C LYS A 225 28.20 -16.03 -3.66
N GLU A 226 29.49 -16.20 -3.38
CA GLU A 226 30.04 -16.21 -1.99
C GLU A 226 29.70 -14.96 -1.16
N GLU A 227 29.71 -13.77 -1.80
CA GLU A 227 29.30 -12.51 -1.14
C GLU A 227 27.89 -12.52 -0.56
N ASN A 228 27.03 -13.42 -1.02
CA ASN A 228 25.66 -13.53 -0.55
C ASN A 228 25.51 -14.41 0.68
N LYS A 229 26.49 -15.29 0.98
CA LYS A 229 26.45 -16.20 2.11
C LYS A 229 26.59 -15.46 3.45
N GLU A 230 27.36 -14.38 3.50
CA GLU A 230 27.52 -13.55 4.70
C GLU A 230 26.36 -12.57 4.93
N LYS A 231 25.70 -12.11 3.88
CA LYS A 231 24.58 -11.13 3.96
C LYS A 231 23.24 -11.76 4.29
N SER A 232 23.10 -13.07 4.17
CA SER A 232 21.81 -13.77 4.38
C SER A 232 21.37 -13.85 5.84
N PHE A 233 22.24 -13.57 6.81
CA PHE A 233 21.97 -13.69 8.25
C PHE A 233 21.57 -12.38 8.95
N ILE A 234 21.59 -11.24 8.27
CA ILE A 234 21.38 -9.90 8.85
C ILE A 234 20.35 -9.07 8.04
N ARG A 235 19.30 -9.72 7.56
CA ARG A 235 18.19 -8.94 6.98
C ARG A 235 16.84 -9.45 7.48
#